data_5e98881a89256290d8d6039fce6ac9c5
#
_entry.id   5e98881a89256290d8d6039fce6ac9c5
#
_cell.length_a   1.000
_cell.length_b   1.000
_cell.length_c   1.000
_cell.angle_alpha   90.00
_cell.angle_beta   90.00
_cell.angle_gamma   90.00
#
_symmetry.space_group_name_H-M   'P 1'
#
loop_
_entity.id
_entity.type
_entity.pdbx_description
1 polymer ?
#
loop_
_entity_poly.entity_id
_entity_poly.type
_entity_poly.pdbx_seq_one_letter_code
_entity_poly.pdbx_strand_id
1 'polypeptide(L)'
;MSASGTAAAGQVEHMLRQVTPGRLDAYEALLRSLADGQVWMLLWHGTAGSPEAQYGNMEVEGLGYAPCVTSAQELSASGWNRAHEVTTGRDIARALFPDRWGIWLNPHAPDGGVGIPWLDLRRIATGLDRMPAGPLRLSEPAIPIPQFYALLSQNAHRTPAVRALRRAWVQPALGVPYLAIGLDLYDTGRPSVDAVRAMMQQSIGVVPDGLPVSTVSLSDEYDPVAMWLNANSRPFYDREAHAPAPAAPGY
;
A
#
# COMPACT_ATOMS: atom_id res chain seq x y z
N MET A 1 -23.58 -9.16 -23.71
CA MET A 1 -22.82 -8.05 -23.10
C MET A 1 -23.65 -7.53 -21.94
N SER A 2 -23.18 -7.75 -20.72
CA SER A 2 -23.98 -7.61 -19.49
C SER A 2 -24.15 -6.15 -19.08
N ALA A 3 -25.39 -5.76 -18.75
CA ALA A 3 -25.77 -4.42 -18.25
C ALA A 3 -24.98 -3.97 -16.98
N SER A 4 -24.40 -4.90 -16.24
CA SER A 4 -23.57 -4.63 -15.04
C SER A 4 -22.26 -3.90 -15.38
N GLY A 5 -21.63 -4.14 -16.51
CA GLY A 5 -20.36 -3.50 -16.89
C GLY A 5 -20.50 -2.01 -17.23
N THR A 6 -21.64 -1.61 -17.80
CA THR A 6 -21.89 -0.22 -18.19
C THR A 6 -22.16 0.67 -16.97
N ALA A 7 -22.82 0.12 -15.95
CA ALA A 7 -23.08 0.84 -14.69
C ALA A 7 -21.79 1.08 -13.88
N ALA A 8 -20.88 0.11 -13.84
CA ALA A 8 -19.60 0.23 -13.12
C ALA A 8 -18.64 1.21 -13.80
N ALA A 9 -18.57 1.23 -15.13
CA ALA A 9 -17.74 2.20 -15.87
C ALA A 9 -18.23 3.64 -15.66
N GLY A 10 -19.54 3.88 -15.67
CA GLY A 10 -20.12 5.19 -15.37
C GLY A 10 -19.81 5.70 -13.97
N GLN A 11 -19.62 4.78 -13.00
CA GLN A 11 -19.29 5.15 -11.64
C GLN A 11 -17.84 5.64 -11.50
N VAL A 12 -16.87 4.98 -12.14
CA VAL A 12 -15.45 5.44 -12.12
C VAL A 12 -15.35 6.85 -12.69
N GLU A 13 -15.99 7.09 -13.83
CA GLU A 13 -15.96 8.38 -14.48
C GLU A 13 -16.67 9.47 -13.66
N HIS A 14 -17.79 9.14 -13.01
CA HIS A 14 -18.46 10.05 -12.09
C HIS A 14 -17.56 10.46 -10.92
N MET A 15 -16.87 9.50 -10.30
CA MET A 15 -15.93 9.79 -9.20
C MET A 15 -14.72 10.58 -9.69
N LEU A 16 -14.19 10.26 -10.87
CA LEU A 16 -13.05 10.97 -11.46
C LEU A 16 -13.33 12.47 -11.61
N ARG A 17 -14.52 12.85 -12.06
CA ARG A 17 -14.93 14.26 -12.21
C ARG A 17 -15.03 15.02 -10.88
N GLN A 18 -15.07 14.33 -9.73
CA GLN A 18 -15.15 14.95 -8.41
C GLN A 18 -13.77 15.20 -7.80
N VAL A 19 -12.73 14.58 -8.38
CA VAL A 19 -11.35 14.73 -7.89
C VAL A 19 -10.84 16.12 -8.26
N THR A 20 -10.50 16.88 -7.23
CA THR A 20 -9.86 18.18 -7.37
C THR A 20 -8.70 18.27 -6.36
N PRO A 21 -7.69 19.11 -6.60
CA PRO A 21 -6.57 19.26 -5.67
C PRO A 21 -7.06 19.53 -4.24
N GLY A 22 -6.56 18.74 -3.28
CA GLY A 22 -6.91 18.84 -1.87
C GLY A 22 -8.16 18.04 -1.44
N ARG A 23 -8.97 17.53 -2.37
CA ARG A 23 -10.15 16.69 -2.07
C ARG A 23 -9.77 15.22 -1.94
N LEU A 24 -9.09 14.87 -0.84
CA LEU A 24 -8.65 13.49 -0.58
C LEU A 24 -9.82 12.52 -0.40
N ASP A 25 -10.96 12.99 0.11
CA ASP A 25 -12.20 12.22 0.21
C ASP A 25 -12.73 11.79 -1.17
N ALA A 26 -12.73 12.68 -2.14
CA ALA A 26 -13.13 12.38 -3.51
C ALA A 26 -12.13 11.43 -4.20
N TYR A 27 -10.83 11.64 -3.96
CA TYR A 27 -9.79 10.75 -4.46
C TYR A 27 -9.92 9.33 -3.89
N GLU A 28 -10.17 9.19 -2.58
CA GLU A 28 -10.40 7.87 -1.96
C GLU A 28 -11.67 7.19 -2.51
N ALA A 29 -12.73 7.96 -2.77
CA ALA A 29 -13.93 7.43 -3.43
C ALA A 29 -13.66 6.95 -4.86
N LEU A 30 -12.78 7.66 -5.60
CA LEU A 30 -12.31 7.21 -6.92
C LEU A 30 -11.56 5.87 -6.81
N LEU A 31 -10.61 5.72 -5.87
CA LEU A 31 -9.86 4.46 -5.68
C LEU A 31 -10.80 3.28 -5.38
N ARG A 32 -11.82 3.49 -4.53
CA ARG A 32 -12.83 2.46 -4.22
C ARG A 32 -13.66 2.09 -5.43
N SER A 33 -14.09 3.07 -6.21
CA SER A 33 -14.83 2.82 -7.46
C SER A 33 -13.96 2.12 -8.50
N LEU A 34 -12.69 2.51 -8.60
CA LEU A 34 -11.72 1.93 -9.53
C LEU A 34 -11.43 0.46 -9.21
N ALA A 35 -11.38 0.07 -7.93
CA ALA A 35 -11.05 -1.30 -7.53
C ALA A 35 -11.92 -2.36 -8.22
N ASP A 36 -13.21 -2.08 -8.35
CA ASP A 36 -14.19 -2.99 -8.94
C ASP A 36 -14.70 -2.51 -10.33
N GLY A 37 -14.24 -1.31 -10.74
CA GLY A 37 -14.57 -0.71 -12.02
C GLY A 37 -13.75 -1.28 -13.17
N GLN A 38 -14.24 -1.07 -14.39
CA GLN A 38 -13.51 -1.39 -15.62
C GLN A 38 -12.80 -0.16 -16.16
N VAL A 39 -11.62 -0.37 -16.72
CA VAL A 39 -10.84 0.61 -17.45
C VAL A 39 -10.29 0.01 -18.73
N TRP A 40 -9.96 0.86 -19.68
CA TRP A 40 -9.40 0.52 -20.97
C TRP A 40 -7.92 0.89 -20.99
N MET A 41 -7.04 -0.10 -20.91
CA MET A 41 -5.60 0.09 -21.06
C MET A 41 -5.24 0.28 -22.52
N LEU A 42 -4.45 1.29 -22.83
CA LEU A 42 -4.06 1.60 -24.21
C LEU A 42 -2.81 0.80 -24.60
N LEU A 43 -2.85 0.05 -25.70
CA LEU A 43 -1.74 -0.75 -26.19
C LEU A 43 -1.03 -0.03 -27.36
N TRP A 44 0.28 0.17 -27.20
CA TRP A 44 1.10 0.65 -28.30
C TRP A 44 1.28 -0.40 -29.40
N HIS A 45 1.43 -1.67 -29.02
CA HIS A 45 1.71 -2.78 -29.92
C HIS A 45 1.12 -4.08 -29.38
N GLY A 46 0.94 -5.07 -30.26
CA GLY A 46 0.45 -6.39 -29.90
C GLY A 46 -1.06 -6.45 -29.66
N THR A 47 -1.50 -7.57 -29.12
CA THR A 47 -2.91 -7.85 -28.78
C THR A 47 -3.03 -8.03 -27.27
N ALA A 48 -4.13 -7.57 -26.70
CA ALA A 48 -4.44 -7.72 -25.28
C ALA A 48 -4.24 -9.16 -24.79
N GLY A 49 -3.54 -9.33 -23.68
CA GLY A 49 -3.26 -10.63 -23.08
C GLY A 49 -2.20 -11.48 -23.82
N SER A 50 -1.58 -10.98 -24.89
CA SER A 50 -0.47 -11.68 -25.54
C SER A 50 0.89 -11.34 -24.88
N PRO A 51 1.90 -12.22 -24.98
CA PRO A 51 3.26 -11.92 -24.49
C PRO A 51 3.92 -10.72 -25.20
N GLU A 52 3.40 -10.36 -26.38
CA GLU A 52 3.89 -9.25 -27.20
C GLU A 52 3.14 -7.94 -26.93
N ALA A 53 2.17 -7.94 -26.00
CA ALA A 53 1.41 -6.77 -25.64
C ALA A 53 2.33 -5.70 -25.02
N GLN A 54 2.43 -4.55 -25.66
CA GLN A 54 3.13 -3.39 -25.16
C GLN A 54 2.12 -2.30 -24.82
N TYR A 55 2.00 -2.03 -23.54
CA TYR A 55 1.11 -0.98 -23.06
C TYR A 55 1.76 0.39 -23.27
N GLY A 56 0.91 1.40 -23.44
CA GLY A 56 1.36 2.78 -23.44
C GLY A 56 2.12 3.09 -22.15
N ASN A 57 3.09 3.97 -22.24
CA ASN A 57 3.82 4.47 -21.08
C ASN A 57 3.93 5.99 -21.12
N MET A 58 3.95 6.58 -19.95
CA MET A 58 4.23 8.00 -19.75
C MET A 58 4.97 8.17 -18.43
N GLU A 59 5.79 9.21 -18.36
CA GLU A 59 6.53 9.56 -17.15
C GLU A 59 6.04 10.93 -16.66
N VAL A 60 5.72 11.01 -15.39
CA VAL A 60 5.33 12.27 -14.74
C VAL A 60 6.09 12.36 -13.41
N GLU A 61 6.87 13.41 -13.24
CA GLU A 61 7.67 13.67 -12.03
C GLU A 61 8.60 12.50 -11.64
N GLY A 62 9.15 11.80 -12.64
CA GLY A 62 10.03 10.64 -12.42
C GLY A 62 9.32 9.34 -12.07
N LEU A 63 7.99 9.30 -12.14
CA LEU A 63 7.19 8.10 -11.92
C LEU A 63 6.60 7.60 -13.23
N GLY A 64 6.63 6.29 -13.45
CA GLY A 64 6.06 5.64 -14.62
C GLY A 64 4.56 5.40 -14.46
N TYR A 65 3.79 5.66 -15.52
CA TYR A 65 2.34 5.43 -15.58
C TYR A 65 1.94 4.76 -16.88
N ALA A 66 0.96 3.85 -16.82
CA ALA A 66 0.28 3.30 -17.97
C ALA A 66 -0.98 4.15 -18.25
N PRO A 67 -1.14 4.74 -19.45
CA PRO A 67 -2.32 5.51 -19.80
C PRO A 67 -3.54 4.60 -19.96
N CYS A 68 -4.65 5.00 -19.34
CA CYS A 68 -5.93 4.31 -19.39
C CYS A 68 -7.06 5.30 -19.67
N VAL A 69 -8.18 4.80 -20.18
CA VAL A 69 -9.42 5.57 -20.26
C VAL A 69 -10.54 4.87 -19.50
N THR A 70 -11.49 5.65 -19.00
CA THR A 70 -12.51 5.16 -18.04
C THR A 70 -13.78 4.63 -18.71
N SER A 71 -13.96 4.84 -20.01
CA SER A 71 -15.12 4.38 -20.74
C SER A 71 -14.84 4.25 -22.25
N ALA A 72 -15.72 3.57 -22.97
CA ALA A 72 -15.68 3.51 -24.43
C ALA A 72 -15.88 4.90 -25.08
N GLN A 73 -16.62 5.81 -24.41
CA GLN A 73 -16.78 7.18 -24.86
C GLN A 73 -15.46 7.95 -24.75
N GLU A 74 -14.76 7.81 -23.62
CA GLU A 74 -13.44 8.41 -23.42
C GLU A 74 -12.39 7.82 -24.37
N LEU A 75 -12.48 6.52 -24.69
CA LEU A 75 -11.64 5.89 -25.71
C LEU A 75 -11.84 6.57 -27.07
N SER A 76 -13.09 6.79 -27.47
CA SER A 76 -13.40 7.49 -28.73
C SER A 76 -12.92 8.96 -28.70
N ALA A 77 -13.12 9.64 -27.59
CA ALA A 77 -12.70 11.04 -27.40
C ALA A 77 -11.18 11.20 -27.42
N SER A 78 -10.42 10.20 -26.95
CA SER A 78 -8.97 10.20 -26.95
C SER A 78 -8.34 10.14 -28.36
N GLY A 79 -9.14 9.77 -29.40
CA GLY A 79 -8.63 9.51 -30.73
C GLY A 79 -7.76 8.25 -30.84
N TRP A 80 -7.73 7.41 -29.81
CA TRP A 80 -6.95 6.17 -29.81
C TRP A 80 -7.53 5.18 -30.83
N ASN A 81 -6.75 4.84 -31.83
CA ASN A 81 -7.15 3.99 -32.95
C ASN A 81 -6.41 2.65 -33.01
N ARG A 82 -5.67 2.30 -31.94
CA ARG A 82 -4.94 1.04 -31.80
C ARG A 82 -5.67 0.09 -30.85
N ALA A 83 -5.07 -1.06 -30.59
CA ALA A 83 -5.60 -2.03 -29.64
C ALA A 83 -5.72 -1.45 -28.22
N HIS A 84 -6.64 -1.99 -27.46
CA HIS A 84 -6.83 -1.72 -26.05
C HIS A 84 -7.24 -3.00 -25.31
N GLU A 85 -7.06 -3.02 -24.03
CA GLU A 85 -7.51 -4.10 -23.15
C GLU A 85 -8.52 -3.55 -22.13
N VAL A 86 -9.66 -4.24 -22.01
CA VAL A 86 -10.65 -3.92 -20.97
C VAL A 86 -10.43 -4.85 -19.78
N THR A 87 -10.13 -4.27 -18.64
CA THR A 87 -9.80 -5.04 -17.44
C THR A 87 -10.31 -4.32 -16.19
N THR A 88 -10.28 -4.97 -15.03
CA THR A 88 -10.68 -4.34 -13.76
C THR A 88 -9.51 -3.54 -13.16
N GLY A 89 -9.82 -2.48 -12.41
CA GLY A 89 -8.79 -1.72 -11.71
C GLY A 89 -7.99 -2.58 -10.73
N ARG A 90 -8.58 -3.61 -10.15
CA ARG A 90 -7.91 -4.56 -9.26
C ARG A 90 -6.90 -5.44 -9.99
N ASP A 91 -7.23 -5.90 -11.20
CA ASP A 91 -6.31 -6.75 -11.99
C ASP A 91 -5.14 -5.92 -12.53
N ILE A 92 -5.40 -4.70 -13.01
CA ILE A 92 -4.34 -3.74 -13.37
C ILE A 92 -3.45 -3.46 -12.16
N ALA A 93 -4.05 -3.17 -11.02
CA ALA A 93 -3.30 -2.86 -9.83
C ALA A 93 -2.32 -4.00 -9.46
N ARG A 94 -2.79 -5.26 -9.49
CA ARG A 94 -1.93 -6.44 -9.24
C ARG A 94 -0.81 -6.60 -10.26
N ALA A 95 -1.05 -6.24 -11.51
CA ALA A 95 -0.07 -6.36 -12.57
C ALA A 95 1.02 -5.28 -12.50
N LEU A 96 0.67 -4.05 -12.14
CA LEU A 96 1.56 -2.90 -12.29
C LEU A 96 2.30 -2.49 -11.00
N PHE A 97 1.68 -2.64 -9.81
CA PHE A 97 2.33 -2.15 -8.60
C PHE A 97 3.66 -2.83 -8.25
N PRO A 98 3.91 -4.13 -8.56
CA PRO A 98 5.18 -4.77 -8.26
C PRO A 98 6.37 -4.14 -9.01
N ASP A 99 6.12 -3.66 -10.22
CA ASP A 99 7.10 -2.95 -11.03
C ASP A 99 7.15 -1.44 -10.75
N ARG A 100 6.41 -0.99 -9.72
CA ARG A 100 6.27 0.42 -9.32
C ARG A 100 5.70 1.33 -10.41
N TRP A 101 4.80 0.79 -11.23
CA TRP A 101 4.05 1.53 -12.22
C TRP A 101 2.68 1.93 -11.69
N GLY A 102 2.29 3.18 -11.97
CA GLY A 102 0.95 3.71 -11.76
C GLY A 102 0.08 3.58 -13.00
N ILE A 103 -1.13 4.11 -12.93
CA ILE A 103 -1.99 4.36 -14.09
C ILE A 103 -2.34 5.84 -14.18
N TRP A 104 -2.57 6.32 -15.40
CA TRP A 104 -3.06 7.67 -15.63
C TRP A 104 -4.41 7.61 -16.34
N LEU A 105 -5.45 8.07 -15.65
CA LEU A 105 -6.82 8.03 -16.15
C LEU A 105 -7.12 9.25 -17.03
N ASN A 106 -7.62 9.01 -18.22
CA ASN A 106 -8.07 10.02 -19.20
C ASN A 106 -7.01 11.12 -19.48
N PRO A 107 -5.76 10.76 -19.88
CA PRO A 107 -4.69 11.75 -20.11
C PRO A 107 -5.00 12.78 -21.20
N HIS A 108 -5.97 12.49 -22.05
CA HIS A 108 -6.43 13.37 -23.14
C HIS A 108 -7.45 14.43 -22.67
N ALA A 109 -7.99 14.31 -21.45
CA ALA A 109 -8.95 15.26 -20.92
C ALA A 109 -8.34 16.67 -20.81
N PRO A 110 -9.15 17.74 -20.97
CA PRO A 110 -8.63 19.11 -20.92
C PRO A 110 -7.93 19.50 -19.62
N ASP A 111 -8.27 18.86 -18.52
CA ASP A 111 -7.64 18.99 -17.19
C ASP A 111 -6.39 18.10 -17.02
N GLY A 112 -6.03 17.32 -18.06
CA GLY A 112 -4.89 16.42 -18.03
C GLY A 112 -5.14 15.09 -17.34
N GLY A 113 -6.35 14.83 -16.86
CA GLY A 113 -6.73 13.58 -16.20
C GLY A 113 -6.15 13.43 -14.79
N VAL A 114 -6.16 12.19 -14.27
CA VAL A 114 -5.73 11.89 -12.89
C VAL A 114 -4.74 10.74 -12.85
N GLY A 115 -3.56 10.98 -12.29
CA GLY A 115 -2.57 9.95 -11.99
C GLY A 115 -2.89 9.20 -10.70
N ILE A 116 -2.86 7.87 -10.78
CA ILE A 116 -2.96 6.97 -9.63
C ILE A 116 -1.58 6.32 -9.46
N PRO A 117 -0.78 6.72 -8.46
CA PRO A 117 0.56 6.20 -8.28
C PRO A 117 0.55 4.74 -7.85
N TRP A 118 1.66 4.05 -8.05
CA TRP A 118 1.82 2.62 -7.76
C TRP A 118 1.49 2.25 -6.30
N LEU A 119 1.74 3.15 -5.34
CA LEU A 119 1.37 2.92 -3.93
C LEU A 119 -0.15 2.82 -3.74
N ASP A 120 -0.93 3.63 -4.45
CA ASP A 120 -2.39 3.55 -4.40
C ASP A 120 -2.91 2.35 -5.19
N LEU A 121 -2.24 1.95 -6.29
CA LEU A 121 -2.53 0.67 -6.95
C LEU A 121 -2.28 -0.51 -6.00
N ARG A 122 -1.20 -0.48 -5.21
CA ARG A 122 -0.98 -1.50 -4.18
C ARG A 122 -2.13 -1.56 -3.18
N ARG A 123 -2.65 -0.43 -2.73
CA ARG A 123 -3.83 -0.38 -1.85
C ARG A 123 -5.03 -1.06 -2.50
N ILE A 124 -5.30 -0.78 -3.78
CA ILE A 124 -6.36 -1.44 -4.54
C ILE A 124 -6.13 -2.96 -4.61
N ALA A 125 -4.91 -3.40 -4.90
CA ALA A 125 -4.56 -4.82 -5.05
C ALA A 125 -4.70 -5.62 -3.75
N THR A 126 -4.32 -5.01 -2.61
CA THR A 126 -4.27 -5.67 -1.29
C THR A 126 -5.51 -5.45 -0.42
N GLY A 127 -6.43 -4.60 -0.86
CA GLY A 127 -7.62 -4.18 -0.13
C GLY A 127 -7.43 -2.80 0.52
N LEU A 128 -8.26 -1.86 0.11
CA LEU A 128 -8.15 -0.45 0.49
C LEU A 128 -8.23 -0.18 2.01
N ASP A 129 -8.85 -1.08 2.76
CA ASP A 129 -9.00 -0.93 4.21
C ASP A 129 -7.76 -1.39 5.02
N ARG A 130 -6.75 -1.97 4.34
CA ARG A 130 -5.53 -2.48 4.98
C ARG A 130 -4.43 -1.43 5.11
N MET A 131 -4.54 -0.31 4.41
CA MET A 131 -3.54 0.74 4.40
C MET A 131 -4.18 2.10 4.65
N PRO A 132 -3.46 3.01 5.31
CA PRO A 132 -3.93 4.37 5.52
C PRO A 132 -4.24 5.07 4.19
N ALA A 133 -5.30 5.88 4.19
CA ALA A 133 -5.70 6.65 3.04
C ALA A 133 -4.90 7.96 2.92
N GLY A 134 -4.52 8.32 1.70
CA GLY A 134 -3.83 9.57 1.38
C GLY A 134 -2.38 9.65 1.86
N PRO A 135 -1.76 10.82 1.81
CA PRO A 135 -0.40 11.06 2.26
C PRO A 135 -0.20 10.72 3.74
N LEU A 136 0.96 10.15 4.06
CA LEU A 136 1.35 9.79 5.41
C LEU A 136 2.41 10.76 5.94
N ARG A 137 2.25 11.19 7.20
CA ARG A 137 3.33 11.76 7.98
C ARG A 137 3.85 10.71 8.95
N LEU A 138 5.15 10.46 8.91
CA LEU A 138 5.82 9.44 9.70
C LEU A 138 6.86 10.11 10.58
N SER A 139 6.89 9.75 11.86
CA SER A 139 7.84 10.28 12.84
C SER A 139 8.11 9.26 13.94
N GLU A 140 9.14 9.51 14.75
CA GLU A 140 9.29 8.82 16.04
C GLU A 140 8.09 9.14 16.94
N PRO A 141 7.57 8.14 17.70
CA PRO A 141 6.46 8.37 18.62
C PRO A 141 6.88 9.30 19.76
N ALA A 142 6.19 10.41 19.93
CA ALA A 142 6.37 11.31 21.07
C ALA A 142 5.58 10.86 22.32
N ILE A 143 4.71 9.84 22.19
CA ILE A 143 3.85 9.36 23.28
C ILE A 143 4.67 8.45 24.20
N PRO A 144 4.81 8.77 25.50
CA PRO A 144 5.56 7.95 26.45
C PRO A 144 4.69 6.77 26.93
N ILE A 145 4.91 5.59 26.36
CA ILE A 145 4.27 4.32 26.77
C ILE A 145 5.33 3.27 27.13
N PRO A 146 6.21 3.54 28.09
CA PRO A 146 7.34 2.68 28.40
C PRO A 146 6.93 1.28 28.84
N GLN A 147 5.80 1.15 29.55
CA GLN A 147 5.29 -0.15 30.00
C GLN A 147 4.92 -1.06 28.82
N PHE A 148 4.28 -0.51 27.79
CA PHE A 148 3.97 -1.26 26.57
C PHE A 148 5.24 -1.75 25.88
N TYR A 149 6.24 -0.88 25.67
CA TYR A 149 7.48 -1.28 25.02
C TYR A 149 8.27 -2.30 25.85
N ALA A 150 8.30 -2.17 27.17
CA ALA A 150 8.97 -3.13 28.06
C ALA A 150 8.29 -4.51 27.99
N LEU A 151 6.95 -4.56 28.10
CA LEU A 151 6.19 -5.81 28.02
C LEU A 151 6.33 -6.45 26.64
N LEU A 152 6.23 -5.64 25.58
CA LEU A 152 6.36 -6.13 24.20
C LEU A 152 7.78 -6.69 23.95
N SER A 153 8.83 -6.02 24.45
CA SER A 153 10.22 -6.52 24.37
C SER A 153 10.39 -7.83 25.13
N GLN A 154 9.81 -7.95 26.33
CA GLN A 154 9.85 -9.19 27.11
C GLN A 154 9.14 -10.34 26.37
N ASN A 155 7.97 -10.10 25.80
CA ASN A 155 7.23 -11.09 25.02
C ASN A 155 7.94 -11.45 23.71
N ALA A 156 8.57 -10.46 23.04
CA ALA A 156 9.40 -10.70 21.86
C ALA A 156 10.59 -11.59 22.16
N HIS A 157 11.24 -11.40 23.32
CA HIS A 157 12.33 -12.27 23.75
C HIS A 157 11.89 -13.74 23.87
N ARG A 158 10.65 -13.98 24.29
CA ARG A 158 10.05 -15.32 24.41
C ARG A 158 9.51 -15.86 23.08
N THR A 159 9.45 -15.05 22.03
CA THR A 159 8.93 -15.42 20.71
C THR A 159 10.10 -15.57 19.72
N PRO A 160 10.63 -16.79 19.49
CA PRO A 160 11.86 -16.99 18.70
C PRO A 160 11.79 -16.44 17.27
N ALA A 161 10.61 -16.33 16.69
CA ALA A 161 10.41 -15.80 15.36
C ALA A 161 10.77 -14.30 15.24
N VAL A 162 10.76 -13.55 16.36
CA VAL A 162 11.01 -12.10 16.33
C VAL A 162 12.51 -11.83 16.40
N ARG A 163 13.04 -11.16 15.38
CA ARG A 163 14.42 -10.66 15.33
C ARG A 163 14.53 -9.28 15.95
N ALA A 164 13.74 -8.33 15.45
CA ALA A 164 13.74 -6.96 15.95
C ALA A 164 12.36 -6.32 15.91
N LEU A 165 12.17 -5.29 16.74
CA LEU A 165 10.96 -4.46 16.77
C LEU A 165 11.34 -3.00 16.61
N ARG A 166 10.61 -2.31 15.72
CA ARG A 166 10.72 -0.87 15.48
C ARG A 166 9.37 -0.19 15.73
N ARG A 167 9.36 1.13 15.80
CA ARG A 167 8.15 1.90 16.06
C ARG A 167 8.12 3.17 15.24
N ALA A 168 6.90 3.59 14.85
CA ALA A 168 6.65 4.87 14.23
C ALA A 168 5.31 5.44 14.69
N TRP A 169 5.20 6.74 14.70
CA TRP A 169 3.94 7.45 14.76
C TRP A 169 3.47 7.73 13.35
N VAL A 170 2.28 7.26 13.00
CA VAL A 170 1.70 7.37 11.66
C VAL A 170 0.50 8.31 11.73
N GLN A 171 0.54 9.38 10.94
CA GLN A 171 -0.55 10.34 10.77
C GLN A 171 -1.02 10.28 9.31
N PRO A 172 -2.09 9.52 9.00
CA PRO A 172 -2.68 9.54 7.67
C PRO A 172 -3.41 10.86 7.44
N ALA A 173 -3.50 11.28 6.18
CA ALA A 173 -4.30 12.47 5.82
C ALA A 173 -5.80 12.23 6.02
N LEU A 174 -6.25 10.97 5.84
CA LEU A 174 -7.60 10.52 6.17
C LEU A 174 -7.50 9.39 7.20
N GLY A 175 -8.22 9.53 8.30
CA GLY A 175 -8.23 8.54 9.38
C GLY A 175 -7.61 9.04 10.67
N VAL A 176 -7.49 8.13 11.64
CA VAL A 176 -6.99 8.42 12.98
C VAL A 176 -5.49 8.11 13.05
N PRO A 177 -4.67 8.98 13.66
CA PRO A 177 -3.27 8.68 13.92
C PRO A 177 -3.11 7.42 14.79
N TYR A 178 -2.06 6.66 14.55
CA TYR A 178 -1.82 5.40 15.26
C TYR A 178 -0.32 5.12 15.48
N LEU A 179 -0.05 4.23 16.42
CA LEU A 179 1.28 3.67 16.65
C LEU A 179 1.49 2.46 15.74
N ALA A 180 2.48 2.52 14.86
CA ALA A 180 2.93 1.38 14.08
C ALA A 180 4.07 0.64 14.81
N ILE A 181 3.94 -0.68 14.92
CA ILE A 181 4.99 -1.59 15.38
C ILE A 181 5.52 -2.37 14.20
N GLY A 182 6.73 -2.09 13.79
CA GLY A 182 7.45 -2.81 12.76
C GLY A 182 7.99 -4.13 13.28
N LEU A 183 7.64 -5.21 12.61
CA LEU A 183 8.02 -6.58 12.96
C LEU A 183 9.08 -7.08 11.98
N ASP A 184 10.27 -7.32 12.48
CA ASP A 184 11.34 -8.01 11.77
C ASP A 184 11.39 -9.46 12.24
N LEU A 185 11.13 -10.40 11.35
CA LEU A 185 10.97 -11.81 11.66
C LEU A 185 12.05 -12.64 10.94
N TYR A 186 12.56 -13.67 11.60
CA TYR A 186 13.42 -14.67 10.96
C TYR A 186 12.68 -15.54 9.96
N ASP A 187 11.40 -15.76 10.19
CA ASP A 187 10.53 -16.56 9.36
C ASP A 187 9.11 -15.99 9.35
N THR A 188 8.48 -15.98 8.17
CA THR A 188 7.13 -15.47 7.94
C THR A 188 6.10 -16.61 7.75
N GLY A 189 6.47 -17.83 8.05
CA GLY A 189 5.56 -18.97 8.02
C GLY A 189 4.40 -18.84 9.00
N ARG A 190 3.32 -19.56 8.74
CA ARG A 190 2.09 -19.48 9.54
C ARG A 190 2.30 -19.62 11.04
N PRO A 191 3.14 -20.58 11.54
CA PRO A 191 3.39 -20.71 12.99
C PRO A 191 4.02 -19.45 13.59
N SER A 192 4.98 -18.82 12.88
CA SER A 192 5.64 -17.59 13.30
C SER A 192 4.67 -16.41 13.35
N VAL A 193 3.80 -16.29 12.35
CA VAL A 193 2.76 -15.24 12.31
C VAL A 193 1.77 -15.42 13.47
N ASP A 194 1.34 -16.64 13.75
CA ASP A 194 0.42 -16.92 14.85
C ASP A 194 1.07 -16.66 16.22
N ALA A 195 2.35 -16.99 16.41
CA ALA A 195 3.10 -16.66 17.62
C ALA A 195 3.25 -15.15 17.84
N VAL A 196 3.52 -14.40 16.77
CA VAL A 196 3.58 -12.93 16.81
C VAL A 196 2.21 -12.31 17.12
N ARG A 197 1.14 -12.85 16.57
CA ARG A 197 -0.22 -12.41 16.89
C ARG A 197 -0.53 -12.60 18.38
N ALA A 198 -0.18 -13.76 18.94
CA ALA A 198 -0.36 -14.03 20.37
C ALA A 198 0.50 -13.08 21.24
N MET A 199 1.75 -12.82 20.86
CA MET A 199 2.64 -11.86 21.50
C MET A 199 2.03 -10.45 21.52
N MET A 200 1.50 -9.98 20.42
CA MET A 200 0.84 -8.68 20.34
C MET A 200 -0.41 -8.62 21.22
N GLN A 201 -1.26 -9.65 21.18
CA GLN A 201 -2.47 -9.74 22.01
C GLN A 201 -2.15 -9.69 23.50
N GLN A 202 -1.08 -10.34 23.94
CA GLN A 202 -0.63 -10.31 25.35
C GLN A 202 -0.10 -8.92 25.76
N SER A 203 0.38 -8.13 24.80
CA SER A 203 1.02 -6.84 25.09
C SER A 203 0.05 -5.67 24.99
N ILE A 204 -1.01 -5.78 24.18
CA ILE A 204 -1.90 -4.66 23.85
C ILE A 204 -2.70 -4.15 25.07
N GLY A 205 -2.93 -4.99 26.07
CA GLY A 205 -3.73 -4.66 27.26
C GLY A 205 -3.14 -3.56 28.15
N VAL A 206 -1.89 -3.16 27.96
CA VAL A 206 -1.26 -2.04 28.68
C VAL A 206 -1.14 -0.76 27.84
N VAL A 207 -1.69 -0.76 26.65
CA VAL A 207 -1.78 0.43 25.81
C VAL A 207 -2.89 1.33 26.35
N PRO A 208 -2.67 2.64 26.43
CA PRO A 208 -3.72 3.58 26.86
C PRO A 208 -4.97 3.47 25.98
N ASP A 209 -6.16 3.58 26.60
CA ASP A 209 -7.42 3.57 25.90
C ASP A 209 -7.45 4.64 24.79
N GLY A 210 -7.98 4.26 23.65
CA GLY A 210 -8.13 5.16 22.50
C GLY A 210 -6.83 5.34 21.67
N LEU A 211 -5.71 4.71 22.02
CA LEU A 211 -4.50 4.71 21.21
C LEU A 211 -4.51 3.52 20.23
N PRO A 212 -4.77 3.72 18.93
CA PRO A 212 -4.72 2.63 17.98
C PRO A 212 -3.28 2.13 17.79
N VAL A 213 -3.10 0.82 17.76
CA VAL A 213 -1.82 0.16 17.46
C VAL A 213 -1.99 -0.76 16.26
N SER A 214 -1.09 -0.65 15.30
CA SER A 214 -1.05 -1.51 14.11
C SER A 214 0.32 -2.19 13.99
N THR A 215 0.35 -3.35 13.35
CA THR A 215 1.58 -4.08 13.06
C THR A 215 1.91 -4.00 11.58
N VAL A 216 3.20 -3.85 11.26
CA VAL A 216 3.72 -3.76 9.90
C VAL A 216 4.88 -4.74 9.76
N SER A 217 4.86 -5.58 8.71
CA SER A 217 5.99 -6.46 8.40
C SER A 217 7.12 -5.64 7.77
N LEU A 218 8.32 -5.66 8.36
CA LEU A 218 9.48 -4.95 7.82
C LEU A 218 10.05 -5.59 6.55
N SER A 219 9.66 -6.81 6.24
CA SER A 219 9.99 -7.47 4.97
C SER A 219 9.11 -7.03 3.79
N ASP A 220 8.07 -6.23 4.05
CA ASP A 220 7.20 -5.71 2.99
C ASP A 220 7.84 -4.46 2.37
N GLU A 221 8.55 -4.66 1.27
CA GLU A 221 9.27 -3.60 0.54
C GLU A 221 8.36 -2.57 -0.15
N TYR A 222 7.05 -2.85 -0.22
CA TYR A 222 6.05 -1.97 -0.82
C TYR A 222 5.22 -1.22 0.22
N ASP A 223 5.39 -1.50 1.52
CA ASP A 223 4.69 -0.77 2.58
C ASP A 223 5.46 0.52 2.93
N PRO A 224 4.85 1.71 2.74
CA PRO A 224 5.53 2.98 3.00
C PRO A 224 5.93 3.14 4.47
N VAL A 225 5.18 2.54 5.41
CA VAL A 225 5.53 2.56 6.83
C VAL A 225 6.72 1.64 7.10
N ALA A 226 6.76 0.44 6.50
CA ALA A 226 7.90 -0.46 6.58
C ALA A 226 9.16 0.15 5.99
N MET A 227 9.05 0.77 4.80
CA MET A 227 10.15 1.48 4.15
C MET A 227 10.73 2.58 5.05
N TRP A 228 9.87 3.40 5.63
CA TRP A 228 10.29 4.47 6.53
C TRP A 228 10.95 3.92 7.80
N LEU A 229 10.35 2.89 8.43
CA LEU A 229 10.87 2.24 9.64
C LEU A 229 12.27 1.66 9.39
N ASN A 230 12.48 1.02 8.24
CA ASN A 230 13.79 0.46 7.88
C ASN A 230 14.86 1.55 7.69
N ALA A 231 14.48 2.69 7.11
CA ALA A 231 15.41 3.78 6.81
C ALA A 231 15.68 4.72 8.01
N ASN A 232 14.69 4.96 8.88
CA ASN A 232 14.73 6.08 9.83
C ASN A 232 14.60 5.68 11.30
N SER A 233 14.03 4.50 11.61
CA SER A 233 13.80 4.10 13.01
C SER A 233 14.84 3.13 13.50
N ARG A 234 15.32 3.31 14.74
CA ARG A 234 16.16 2.32 15.43
C ARG A 234 15.29 1.28 16.14
N PRO A 235 15.72 0.00 16.19
CA PRO A 235 15.01 -1.01 16.95
C PRO A 235 14.95 -0.60 18.44
N PHE A 236 13.77 -0.71 19.07
CA PHE A 236 13.66 -0.65 20.54
C PHE A 236 13.82 -2.03 21.16
N TYR A 237 13.72 -3.09 20.37
CA TYR A 237 14.12 -4.46 20.70
C TYR A 237 14.92 -5.04 19.54
N ASP A 238 16.05 -5.65 19.85
CA ASP A 238 16.91 -6.36 18.91
C ASP A 238 17.47 -7.60 19.61
N ARG A 239 17.11 -8.78 19.12
CA ARG A 239 17.52 -10.06 19.72
C ARG A 239 19.03 -10.26 19.64
N GLU A 240 19.65 -9.84 18.55
CA GLU A 240 21.09 -10.03 18.34
C GLU A 240 21.91 -9.13 19.26
N ALA A 241 21.43 -7.92 19.53
CA ALA A 241 22.06 -7.01 20.48
C ALA A 241 21.90 -7.47 21.95
N HIS A 242 20.91 -8.32 22.24
CA HIS A 242 20.65 -8.86 23.59
C HIS A 242 21.16 -10.31 23.75
N ALA A 243 21.75 -10.90 22.72
CA ALA A 243 22.38 -12.21 22.82
C ALA A 243 23.63 -12.10 23.73
N PRO A 244 23.83 -13.04 24.67
CA PRO A 244 25.08 -13.07 25.46
C PRO A 244 26.26 -13.24 24.50
N ALA A 245 27.32 -12.48 24.73
CA ALA A 245 28.57 -12.62 23.99
C ALA A 245 28.99 -14.11 23.93
N PRO A 246 29.40 -14.63 22.76
CA PRO A 246 29.89 -15.99 22.71
C PRO A 246 31.02 -16.19 23.75
N ALA A 247 30.89 -17.24 24.57
CA ALA A 247 31.92 -17.55 25.55
C ALA A 247 33.27 -17.65 24.82
N ALA A 248 34.25 -16.89 25.27
CA ALA A 248 35.58 -16.95 24.71
C ALA A 248 36.08 -18.42 24.77
N PRO A 249 36.65 -18.95 23.66
CA PRO A 249 37.21 -20.29 23.71
C PRO A 249 38.25 -20.33 24.82
N GLY A 250 37.99 -21.18 25.83
CA GLY A 250 38.94 -21.43 26.88
C GLY A 250 40.22 -22.01 26.29
N TYR A 251 41.33 -21.34 26.50
CA TYR A 251 42.67 -21.88 26.19
C TYR A 251 43.07 -22.87 27.28
#